data_098fefb4d21f8f39a4bd43683030c088
#
_entry.id   098fefb4d21f8f39a4bd43683030c088
#
_cell.length_a   1.000
_cell.length_b   1.000
_cell.length_c   1.000
_cell.angle_alpha   90.00
_cell.angle_beta   90.00
_cell.angle_gamma   90.00
#
_symmetry.space_group_name_H-M   'P 1'
#
loop_
_entity.id
_entity.type
_entity.pdbx_description
1 polymer ?
#
loop_
_entity_poly.entity_id
_entity_poly.type
_entity_poly.pdbx_seq_one_letter_code
_entity_poly.pdbx_strand_id
1 'polypeptide(L)'
;MKFTLLAASLAVLSLGACHTNQETTSAGFADSTKIVSLSGAISEVLAGAGLEKNIAGTDITSNYPEALKVKPKVGHNRNINAEGILALRPDLIIGLKKDFNPALTAQFKTAGVKLLLVDQEYSVKGTKQLIRTLTDSLHVSAKGDSLISIVDTELAKVKPATHKPKVLFIYARGAGTIMVGGTGTQVETAISLAGGQNAVTEFADYKPLTAEALVKANPDIILLFDSGLQSLGGPEGVAKIQGIKETNAGKNKKIISMDGELLGSFGPRLGIAIQELAAKIN
;
A
#
# COMPACT_ATOMS: atom_id res chain seq x y z
N MET A 1 57.66 -71.84 38.53
CA MET A 1 57.80 -70.60 37.72
C MET A 1 56.51 -70.43 36.92
N LYS A 2 55.60 -69.61 37.36
CA LYS A 2 54.34 -69.29 36.64
C LYS A 2 54.25 -67.81 36.45
N PHE A 3 54.27 -67.40 35.17
CA PHE A 3 54.05 -66.01 34.77
C PHE A 3 52.58 -65.76 34.62
N THR A 4 52.04 -64.83 35.34
CA THR A 4 50.69 -64.32 35.18
C THR A 4 50.75 -63.02 34.45
N LEU A 5 50.17 -63.02 33.22
CA LEU A 5 49.96 -61.74 32.44
C LEU A 5 48.70 -61.02 32.93
N LEU A 6 48.93 -59.82 33.31
CA LEU A 6 47.85 -58.85 33.68
C LEU A 6 47.45 -58.08 32.41
N ALA A 7 46.25 -58.30 31.92
CA ALA A 7 45.66 -57.53 30.81
C ALA A 7 44.99 -56.29 31.36
N ALA A 8 45.51 -55.12 30.98
CA ALA A 8 44.94 -53.84 31.27
C ALA A 8 43.92 -53.46 30.17
N SER A 9 42.64 -53.44 30.51
CA SER A 9 41.59 -52.93 29.62
C SER A 9 41.49 -51.46 29.67
N LEU A 10 41.79 -50.82 28.54
CA LEU A 10 41.68 -49.36 28.36
C LEU A 10 40.24 -49.02 27.88
N ALA A 11 39.41 -48.50 28.79
CA ALA A 11 38.07 -48.00 28.46
C ALA A 11 38.19 -46.63 27.80
N VAL A 12 37.89 -46.56 26.51
CA VAL A 12 37.77 -45.30 25.75
C VAL A 12 36.39 -44.74 26.02
N LEU A 13 36.28 -43.67 26.83
CA LEU A 13 35.08 -42.86 26.96
C LEU A 13 34.98 -41.95 25.72
N SER A 14 34.07 -42.32 24.78
CA SER A 14 33.66 -41.44 23.72
C SER A 14 32.67 -40.38 24.28
N LEU A 15 33.16 -39.17 24.53
CA LEU A 15 32.33 -38.00 24.78
C LEU A 15 31.63 -37.62 23.47
N GLY A 16 30.37 -38.04 23.34
CA GLY A 16 29.47 -37.54 22.31
C GLY A 16 29.16 -36.04 22.57
N ALA A 17 29.82 -35.18 21.84
CA ALA A 17 29.42 -33.76 21.79
C ALA A 17 28.08 -33.66 21.06
N CYS A 18 26.97 -33.60 21.80
CA CYS A 18 25.73 -33.09 21.26
C CYS A 18 25.93 -31.64 20.82
N HIS A 19 26.14 -31.44 19.52
CA HIS A 19 25.92 -30.11 18.92
C HIS A 19 24.42 -29.84 18.98
N THR A 20 23.96 -29.21 20.03
CA THR A 20 22.70 -28.48 19.99
C THR A 20 22.91 -27.33 19.00
N ASN A 21 22.39 -27.49 17.77
CA ASN A 21 22.08 -26.37 16.91
C ASN A 21 21.11 -25.48 17.69
N GLN A 22 21.64 -24.49 18.39
CA GLN A 22 20.87 -23.32 18.76
C GLN A 22 20.54 -22.61 17.44
N GLU A 23 19.42 -22.98 16.85
CA GLU A 23 18.72 -22.05 15.97
C GLU A 23 18.52 -20.79 16.82
N THR A 24 19.28 -19.75 16.52
CA THR A 24 18.98 -18.41 16.96
C THR A 24 17.65 -18.05 16.30
N THR A 25 16.54 -18.46 16.91
CA THR A 25 15.23 -17.86 16.66
C THR A 25 15.42 -16.40 16.99
N SER A 26 15.65 -15.58 15.95
CA SER A 26 15.44 -14.14 16.06
C SER A 26 14.07 -13.99 16.71
N ALA A 27 14.01 -13.28 17.83
CA ALA A 27 12.75 -13.00 18.53
C ALA A 27 11.85 -12.25 17.54
N GLY A 28 11.17 -13.02 16.71
CA GLY A 28 10.19 -12.51 15.76
C GLY A 28 9.04 -11.85 16.49
N PHE A 29 8.33 -11.00 15.82
CA PHE A 29 7.11 -10.37 16.32
C PHE A 29 6.17 -11.47 16.87
N ALA A 30 5.64 -11.28 18.08
CA ALA A 30 4.88 -12.34 18.76
C ALA A 30 3.63 -12.73 17.95
N ASP A 31 3.45 -14.03 17.67
CA ASP A 31 2.34 -14.57 16.88
C ASP A 31 0.95 -14.20 17.44
N SER A 32 0.85 -13.92 18.74
CA SER A 32 -0.40 -13.54 19.40
C SER A 32 -0.77 -12.05 19.28
N THR A 33 0.13 -11.19 18.79
CA THR A 33 -0.11 -9.75 18.72
C THR A 33 -1.21 -9.41 17.72
N LYS A 34 -2.25 -8.71 18.18
CA LYS A 34 -3.36 -8.25 17.34
C LYS A 34 -3.08 -6.85 16.81
N ILE A 35 -3.00 -6.73 15.48
CA ILE A 35 -2.74 -5.46 14.81
C ILE A 35 -4.03 -4.96 14.15
N VAL A 36 -4.35 -3.68 14.32
CA VAL A 36 -5.28 -2.98 13.43
C VAL A 36 -4.48 -2.10 12.48
N SER A 37 -4.65 -2.32 11.18
CA SER A 37 -3.95 -1.59 10.11
C SER A 37 -4.90 -0.63 9.41
N LEU A 38 -4.53 0.66 9.36
CA LEU A 38 -5.38 1.75 8.89
C LEU A 38 -4.90 2.37 7.56
N SER A 39 -4.28 1.55 6.70
CA SER A 39 -3.90 1.97 5.34
C SER A 39 -3.62 0.75 4.46
N GLY A 40 -4.06 0.77 3.19
CA GLY A 40 -3.79 -0.30 2.23
C GLY A 40 -2.30 -0.59 2.08
N ALA A 41 -1.45 0.45 1.95
CA ALA A 41 0.00 0.27 1.88
C ALA A 41 0.58 -0.42 3.12
N ILE A 42 0.14 -0.04 4.31
CA ILE A 42 0.57 -0.66 5.58
C ILE A 42 0.14 -2.12 5.61
N SER A 43 -1.12 -2.39 5.26
CA SER A 43 -1.69 -3.74 5.24
C SER A 43 -0.95 -4.66 4.27
N GLU A 44 -0.58 -4.16 3.09
CA GLU A 44 0.23 -4.90 2.11
C GLU A 44 1.64 -5.20 2.63
N VAL A 45 2.29 -4.24 3.31
CA VAL A 45 3.60 -4.46 3.93
C VAL A 45 3.52 -5.53 5.01
N LEU A 46 2.52 -5.45 5.90
CA LEU A 46 2.33 -6.44 6.96
C LEU A 46 2.10 -7.84 6.39
N ALA A 47 1.22 -7.97 5.40
CA ALA A 47 0.95 -9.25 4.76
C ALA A 47 2.19 -9.81 4.06
N GLY A 48 2.90 -8.98 3.27
CA GLY A 48 4.13 -9.36 2.59
C GLY A 48 5.29 -9.71 3.54
N ALA A 49 5.29 -9.12 4.74
CA ALA A 49 6.24 -9.46 5.81
C ALA A 49 5.87 -10.74 6.58
N GLY A 50 4.74 -11.40 6.25
CA GLY A 50 4.28 -12.63 6.91
C GLY A 50 3.46 -12.40 8.17
N LEU A 51 3.01 -11.15 8.41
CA LEU A 51 2.23 -10.76 9.58
C LEU A 51 0.71 -10.71 9.31
N GLU A 52 0.23 -11.31 8.21
CA GLU A 52 -1.19 -11.32 7.84
C GLU A 52 -2.08 -11.90 8.95
N LYS A 53 -1.62 -12.94 9.63
CA LYS A 53 -2.33 -13.59 10.75
C LYS A 53 -2.57 -12.62 11.91
N ASN A 54 -1.63 -11.73 12.14
CA ASN A 54 -1.69 -10.73 13.21
C ASN A 54 -2.70 -9.62 12.93
N ILE A 55 -3.14 -9.44 11.68
CA ILE A 55 -4.10 -8.40 11.32
C ILE A 55 -5.49 -8.78 11.82
N ALA A 56 -5.93 -8.14 12.89
CA ALA A 56 -7.25 -8.33 13.51
C ALA A 56 -8.35 -7.50 12.85
N GLY A 57 -7.98 -6.41 12.17
CA GLY A 57 -8.90 -5.54 11.43
C GLY A 57 -8.16 -4.53 10.56
N THR A 58 -8.87 -4.01 9.56
CA THR A 58 -8.31 -3.05 8.59
C THR A 58 -9.28 -1.91 8.31
N ASP A 59 -8.79 -0.82 7.75
CA ASP A 59 -9.67 0.18 7.14
C ASP A 59 -10.35 -0.40 5.86
N ILE A 60 -11.39 0.30 5.39
CA ILE A 60 -12.18 -0.17 4.24
C ILE A 60 -11.43 -0.17 2.91
N THR A 61 -10.27 0.48 2.82
CA THR A 61 -9.46 0.55 1.60
C THR A 61 -8.43 -0.57 1.51
N SER A 62 -8.20 -1.32 2.58
CA SER A 62 -7.23 -2.43 2.65
C SER A 62 -7.88 -3.76 2.24
N ASN A 63 -7.83 -4.10 0.97
CA ASN A 63 -8.45 -5.30 0.39
C ASN A 63 -7.46 -6.27 -0.24
N TYR A 64 -6.16 -5.96 -0.22
CA TYR A 64 -5.10 -6.81 -0.74
C TYR A 64 -4.08 -7.16 0.36
N PRO A 65 -3.65 -8.43 0.41
CA PRO A 65 -4.08 -9.59 -0.38
C PRO A 65 -5.54 -9.99 -0.10
N GLU A 66 -6.08 -10.91 -0.91
CA GLU A 66 -7.49 -11.35 -0.85
C GLU A 66 -7.98 -11.70 0.56
N ALA A 67 -7.11 -12.30 1.37
CA ALA A 67 -7.39 -12.64 2.76
C ALA A 67 -7.74 -11.42 3.65
N LEU A 68 -7.40 -10.20 3.24
CA LEU A 68 -7.77 -8.99 3.99
C LEU A 68 -9.22 -8.54 3.73
N LYS A 69 -9.86 -9.01 2.66
CA LYS A 69 -11.26 -8.66 2.37
C LYS A 69 -12.22 -9.17 3.45
N VAL A 70 -11.91 -10.31 4.05
CA VAL A 70 -12.74 -10.93 5.09
C VAL A 70 -12.40 -10.45 6.51
N LYS A 71 -11.37 -9.64 6.68
CA LYS A 71 -11.02 -9.06 7.98
C LYS A 71 -12.04 -7.99 8.38
N PRO A 72 -12.35 -7.84 9.67
CA PRO A 72 -13.20 -6.78 10.18
C PRO A 72 -12.78 -5.40 9.66
N LYS A 73 -13.74 -4.64 9.11
CA LYS A 73 -13.51 -3.29 8.59
C LYS A 73 -13.89 -2.25 9.64
N VAL A 74 -12.95 -1.41 10.04
CA VAL A 74 -13.11 -0.41 11.12
C VAL A 74 -13.43 1.01 10.61
N GLY A 75 -13.86 1.12 9.36
CA GLY A 75 -14.19 2.41 8.74
C GLY A 75 -13.09 2.96 7.85
N HIS A 76 -13.22 4.22 7.46
CA HIS A 76 -12.25 4.90 6.59
C HIS A 76 -11.16 5.57 7.41
N ASN A 77 -9.90 5.45 7.01
CA ASN A 77 -8.75 6.06 7.70
C ASN A 77 -8.86 7.60 7.87
N ARG A 78 -9.60 8.30 7.01
CA ARG A 78 -9.88 9.75 7.14
C ARG A 78 -10.94 10.09 8.18
N ASN A 79 -11.67 9.10 8.69
CA ASN A 79 -12.69 9.26 9.71
C ASN A 79 -12.61 8.06 10.66
N ILE A 80 -11.55 8.05 11.47
CA ILE A 80 -11.22 6.93 12.36
C ILE A 80 -12.23 6.86 13.51
N ASN A 81 -12.91 5.72 13.62
CA ASN A 81 -13.79 5.41 14.74
C ASN A 81 -13.01 4.61 15.80
N ALA A 82 -12.59 5.29 16.85
CA ALA A 82 -11.81 4.67 17.93
C ALA A 82 -12.58 3.54 18.64
N GLU A 83 -13.88 3.67 18.84
CA GLU A 83 -14.72 2.65 19.51
C GLU A 83 -14.73 1.34 18.69
N GLY A 84 -14.98 1.42 17.39
CA GLY A 84 -14.96 0.25 16.50
C GLY A 84 -13.60 -0.44 16.46
N ILE A 85 -12.50 0.33 16.56
CA ILE A 85 -11.15 -0.22 16.65
C ILE A 85 -10.91 -0.91 17.99
N LEU A 86 -11.25 -0.26 19.09
CA LEU A 86 -11.05 -0.79 20.45
C LEU A 86 -11.89 -2.05 20.71
N ALA A 87 -13.05 -2.19 20.06
CA ALA A 87 -13.86 -3.41 20.13
C ALA A 87 -13.12 -4.67 19.65
N LEU A 88 -12.12 -4.54 18.76
CA LEU A 88 -11.27 -5.63 18.31
C LEU A 88 -10.18 -6.01 19.33
N ARG A 89 -10.02 -5.23 20.40
CA ARG A 89 -8.99 -5.39 21.43
C ARG A 89 -7.59 -5.52 20.82
N PRO A 90 -7.13 -4.53 20.03
CA PRO A 90 -5.81 -4.56 19.44
C PRO A 90 -4.72 -4.31 20.47
N ASP A 91 -3.57 -4.96 20.28
CA ASP A 91 -2.34 -4.65 21.03
C ASP A 91 -1.59 -3.49 20.39
N LEU A 92 -1.73 -3.36 19.05
CA LEU A 92 -1.04 -2.37 18.23
C LEU A 92 -1.98 -1.83 17.15
N ILE A 93 -2.00 -0.52 16.99
CA ILE A 93 -2.61 0.17 15.85
C ILE A 93 -1.48 0.75 15.00
N ILE A 94 -1.52 0.50 13.70
CA ILE A 94 -0.58 1.07 12.73
C ILE A 94 -1.36 1.94 11.75
N GLY A 95 -0.96 3.20 11.63
CA GLY A 95 -1.64 4.15 10.74
C GLY A 95 -0.73 5.27 10.25
N LEU A 96 -1.25 6.09 9.35
CA LEU A 96 -0.52 7.25 8.87
C LEU A 96 -0.64 8.39 9.89
N LYS A 97 0.48 9.01 10.21
CA LYS A 97 0.56 10.09 11.21
C LYS A 97 -0.40 11.24 10.90
N LYS A 98 -0.58 11.59 9.62
CA LYS A 98 -1.48 12.64 9.17
C LYS A 98 -2.97 12.38 9.48
N ASP A 99 -3.37 11.12 9.68
CA ASP A 99 -4.76 10.72 9.94
C ASP A 99 -5.10 10.73 11.44
N PHE A 100 -4.11 11.01 12.31
CA PHE A 100 -4.25 11.01 13.77
C PHE A 100 -4.13 12.42 14.34
N ASN A 101 -5.19 12.91 14.96
CA ASN A 101 -5.13 14.13 15.76
C ASN A 101 -4.73 13.83 17.23
N PRO A 102 -4.33 14.84 18.03
CA PRO A 102 -3.93 14.65 19.42
C PRO A 102 -4.98 13.98 20.30
N ALA A 103 -6.28 14.31 20.11
CA ALA A 103 -7.37 13.75 20.91
C ALA A 103 -7.54 12.24 20.65
N LEU A 104 -7.52 11.83 19.37
CA LEU A 104 -7.59 10.42 18.98
C LEU A 104 -6.38 9.63 19.51
N THR A 105 -5.18 10.21 19.41
CA THR A 105 -3.95 9.62 19.94
C THR A 105 -4.04 9.42 21.47
N ALA A 106 -4.55 10.41 22.21
CA ALA A 106 -4.74 10.33 23.66
C ALA A 106 -5.76 9.25 24.02
N GLN A 107 -6.86 9.13 23.27
CA GLN A 107 -7.89 8.10 23.49
C GLN A 107 -7.32 6.68 23.42
N PHE A 108 -6.54 6.36 22.39
CA PHE A 108 -5.91 5.04 22.26
C PHE A 108 -4.86 4.79 23.35
N LYS A 109 -4.05 5.80 23.71
CA LYS A 109 -3.08 5.69 24.80
C LYS A 109 -3.76 5.42 26.16
N THR A 110 -4.86 6.11 26.45
CA THR A 110 -5.66 5.89 27.65
C THR A 110 -6.23 4.48 27.72
N ALA A 111 -6.60 3.91 26.55
CA ALA A 111 -7.05 2.52 26.45
C ALA A 111 -5.89 1.50 26.52
N GLY A 112 -4.64 1.92 26.68
CA GLY A 112 -3.47 1.05 26.79
C GLY A 112 -2.99 0.44 25.47
N VAL A 113 -3.48 0.93 24.32
CA VAL A 113 -3.11 0.41 23.00
C VAL A 113 -1.85 1.10 22.48
N LYS A 114 -0.90 0.31 21.97
CA LYS A 114 0.31 0.84 21.34
C LYS A 114 -0.02 1.43 19.96
N LEU A 115 0.65 2.54 19.61
CA LEU A 115 0.51 3.20 18.33
C LEU A 115 1.86 3.21 17.59
N LEU A 116 1.87 2.74 16.36
CA LEU A 116 2.96 2.94 15.41
C LEU A 116 2.43 3.86 14.29
N LEU A 117 2.76 5.14 14.39
CA LEU A 117 2.35 6.14 13.41
C LEU A 117 3.51 6.46 12.47
N VAL A 118 3.30 6.24 11.18
CA VAL A 118 4.32 6.40 10.14
C VAL A 118 3.94 7.52 9.17
N ASP A 119 4.96 8.13 8.58
CA ASP A 119 4.78 9.05 7.47
C ASP A 119 4.77 8.26 6.14
N GLN A 120 4.04 8.77 5.16
CA GLN A 120 4.03 8.23 3.80
C GLN A 120 4.23 9.34 2.80
N GLU A 121 5.31 9.25 2.03
CA GLU A 121 5.59 10.06 0.87
C GLU A 121 5.21 9.28 -0.40
N TYR A 122 4.51 9.92 -1.31
CA TYR A 122 4.12 9.30 -2.59
C TYR A 122 5.26 9.41 -3.60
N SER A 123 6.25 8.51 -3.43
CA SER A 123 7.41 8.37 -4.31
C SER A 123 7.97 6.95 -4.20
N VAL A 124 8.83 6.55 -5.13
CA VAL A 124 9.58 5.28 -5.04
C VAL A 124 10.40 5.22 -3.75
N LYS A 125 11.09 6.31 -3.42
CA LYS A 125 11.87 6.43 -2.18
C LYS A 125 10.97 6.30 -0.95
N GLY A 126 9.84 7.02 -0.94
CA GLY A 126 8.88 6.99 0.16
C GLY A 126 8.26 5.62 0.38
N THR A 127 7.94 4.89 -0.70
CA THR A 127 7.46 3.50 -0.63
C THR A 127 8.49 2.59 0.04
N LYS A 128 9.76 2.66 -0.37
CA LYS A 128 10.83 1.86 0.25
C LYS A 128 11.04 2.23 1.71
N GLN A 129 10.95 3.52 2.04
CA GLN A 129 11.10 3.99 3.41
C GLN A 129 9.93 3.54 4.29
N LEU A 130 8.69 3.55 3.80
CA LEU A 130 7.54 3.00 4.50
C LEU A 130 7.75 1.52 4.82
N ILE A 131 8.14 0.72 3.82
CA ILE A 131 8.45 -0.71 4.01
C ILE A 131 9.52 -0.88 5.09
N ARG A 132 10.64 -0.16 4.99
CA ARG A 132 11.75 -0.23 5.95
C ARG A 132 11.30 0.14 7.35
N THR A 133 10.65 1.28 7.52
CA THR A 133 10.18 1.76 8.82
C THR A 133 9.26 0.76 9.52
N LEU A 134 8.31 0.17 8.77
CA LEU A 134 7.40 -0.82 9.32
C LEU A 134 8.12 -2.10 9.73
N THR A 135 8.93 -2.66 8.83
CA THR A 135 9.58 -3.95 9.09
C THR A 135 10.65 -3.88 10.16
N ASP A 136 11.38 -2.75 10.27
CA ASP A 136 12.34 -2.53 11.36
C ASP A 136 11.65 -2.36 12.70
N SER A 137 10.55 -1.57 12.76
CA SER A 137 9.76 -1.38 13.98
C SER A 137 9.10 -2.68 14.47
N LEU A 138 8.86 -3.62 13.58
CA LEU A 138 8.25 -4.93 13.87
C LEU A 138 9.29 -6.06 13.96
N HIS A 139 10.58 -5.72 13.94
CA HIS A 139 11.71 -6.68 14.03
C HIS A 139 11.69 -7.79 12.96
N VAL A 140 11.26 -7.45 11.74
CA VAL A 140 11.22 -8.33 10.56
C VAL A 140 11.97 -7.74 9.37
N SER A 141 13.09 -7.04 9.60
CA SER A 141 13.85 -6.25 8.62
C SER A 141 14.24 -7.04 7.36
N ALA A 142 14.61 -8.33 7.51
CA ALA A 142 14.94 -9.19 6.35
C ALA A 142 13.76 -9.37 5.37
N LYS A 143 12.51 -9.34 5.88
CA LYS A 143 11.31 -9.33 5.03
C LYS A 143 11.16 -8.00 4.30
N GLY A 144 11.54 -6.89 4.97
CA GLY A 144 11.59 -5.56 4.37
C GLY A 144 12.56 -5.50 3.18
N ASP A 145 13.76 -6.07 3.32
CA ASP A 145 14.73 -6.18 2.21
C ASP A 145 14.15 -6.92 1.02
N SER A 146 13.47 -8.05 1.27
CA SER A 146 12.81 -8.83 0.22
C SER A 146 11.71 -8.03 -0.48
N LEU A 147 10.86 -7.33 0.26
CA LEU A 147 9.79 -6.50 -0.30
C LEU A 147 10.35 -5.33 -1.14
N ILE A 148 11.41 -4.67 -0.67
CA ILE A 148 12.08 -3.59 -1.41
C ILE A 148 12.68 -4.13 -2.71
N SER A 149 13.30 -5.31 -2.68
CA SER A 149 13.82 -5.97 -3.89
C SER A 149 12.72 -6.29 -4.90
N ILE A 150 11.52 -6.69 -4.45
CA ILE A 150 10.35 -6.90 -5.31
C ILE A 150 9.93 -5.57 -5.94
N VAL A 151 9.82 -4.50 -5.16
CA VAL A 151 9.48 -3.15 -5.69
C VAL A 151 10.46 -2.74 -6.78
N ASP A 152 11.78 -2.90 -6.55
CA ASP A 152 12.81 -2.55 -7.54
C ASP A 152 12.73 -3.40 -8.79
N THR A 153 12.54 -4.71 -8.64
CA THR A 153 12.41 -5.65 -9.76
C THR A 153 11.19 -5.34 -10.61
N GLU A 154 10.06 -5.02 -10.00
CA GLU A 154 8.85 -4.69 -10.75
C GLU A 154 8.94 -3.31 -11.40
N LEU A 155 9.56 -2.32 -10.74
CA LEU A 155 9.80 -1.01 -11.35
C LEU A 155 10.74 -1.08 -12.55
N ALA A 156 11.75 -1.95 -12.52
CA ALA A 156 12.68 -2.14 -13.65
C ALA A 156 12.00 -2.68 -14.91
N LYS A 157 10.82 -3.29 -14.80
CA LYS A 157 10.03 -3.79 -15.93
C LYS A 157 9.13 -2.72 -16.56
N VAL A 158 8.99 -1.56 -15.92
CA VAL A 158 8.14 -0.47 -16.43
C VAL A 158 8.66 0.00 -17.78
N LYS A 159 7.75 0.11 -18.73
CA LYS A 159 7.99 0.72 -20.05
C LYS A 159 7.23 2.03 -20.14
N PRO A 160 7.80 3.15 -19.69
CA PRO A 160 7.09 4.43 -19.64
C PRO A 160 6.64 4.88 -21.02
N ALA A 161 5.51 5.60 -21.06
CA ALA A 161 5.05 6.20 -22.31
C ALA A 161 6.05 7.24 -22.81
N THR A 162 6.43 7.14 -24.08
CA THR A 162 7.48 8.02 -24.69
C THR A 162 6.91 9.32 -25.21
N HIS A 163 5.63 9.34 -25.58
CA HIS A 163 4.94 10.52 -26.15
C HIS A 163 4.33 11.45 -25.09
N LYS A 164 4.51 11.13 -23.80
CA LYS A 164 4.08 11.93 -22.63
C LYS A 164 2.63 12.41 -22.72
N PRO A 165 1.64 11.50 -22.78
CA PRO A 165 0.24 11.88 -22.90
C PRO A 165 -0.22 12.72 -21.69
N LYS A 166 -1.09 13.69 -21.92
CA LYS A 166 -1.76 14.44 -20.86
C LYS A 166 -2.89 13.60 -20.26
N VAL A 167 -2.72 13.18 -19.01
CA VAL A 167 -3.68 12.34 -18.29
C VAL A 167 -4.42 13.18 -17.26
N LEU A 168 -5.74 13.23 -17.35
CA LEU A 168 -6.60 13.83 -16.35
C LEU A 168 -7.13 12.74 -15.42
N PHE A 169 -6.81 12.82 -14.14
CA PHE A 169 -7.43 11.93 -13.16
C PHE A 169 -8.73 12.54 -12.62
N ILE A 170 -9.82 11.76 -12.72
CA ILE A 170 -11.11 12.11 -12.15
C ILE A 170 -11.42 11.17 -10.99
N TYR A 171 -11.58 11.74 -9.79
CA TYR A 171 -12.13 11.05 -8.63
C TYR A 171 -13.64 11.24 -8.62
N ALA A 172 -14.41 10.15 -8.64
CA ALA A 172 -15.86 10.19 -8.64
C ALA A 172 -16.46 9.26 -7.59
N ARG A 173 -17.57 9.71 -7.00
CA ARG A 173 -18.51 8.92 -6.18
C ARG A 173 -19.93 9.29 -6.60
N GLY A 174 -20.35 8.73 -7.73
CA GLY A 174 -21.59 9.15 -8.39
C GLY A 174 -21.51 10.57 -8.97
N ALA A 175 -22.59 11.00 -9.59
CA ALA A 175 -22.68 12.32 -10.26
C ALA A 175 -22.59 13.53 -9.30
N GLY A 176 -22.84 13.32 -8.01
CA GLY A 176 -22.77 14.39 -7.00
C GLY A 176 -21.37 14.72 -6.49
N THR A 177 -20.39 13.86 -6.78
CA THR A 177 -18.99 14.09 -6.36
C THR A 177 -18.06 13.76 -7.50
N ILE A 178 -17.66 14.78 -8.25
CA ILE A 178 -16.69 14.67 -9.34
C ILE A 178 -15.61 15.71 -9.08
N MET A 179 -14.37 15.21 -8.84
CA MET A 179 -13.21 16.04 -8.53
C MET A 179 -12.06 15.67 -9.46
N VAL A 180 -11.17 16.61 -9.73
CA VAL A 180 -9.93 16.37 -10.47
C VAL A 180 -8.74 16.42 -9.55
N GLY A 181 -7.77 15.51 -9.81
CA GLY A 181 -6.49 15.47 -9.12
C GLY A 181 -5.50 16.48 -9.72
N GLY A 182 -5.07 17.43 -8.90
CA GLY A 182 -3.99 18.36 -9.21
C GLY A 182 -2.63 17.82 -8.80
N THR A 183 -1.69 18.73 -8.53
CA THR A 183 -0.32 18.41 -8.11
C THR A 183 -0.27 17.89 -6.67
N GLY A 184 0.78 17.14 -6.33
CA GLY A 184 0.99 16.56 -4.98
C GLY A 184 0.09 15.35 -4.66
N THR A 185 -0.75 14.90 -5.60
CA THR A 185 -1.56 13.69 -5.40
C THR A 185 -0.78 12.43 -5.73
N GLN A 186 -1.13 11.32 -5.08
CA GLN A 186 -0.54 10.01 -5.38
C GLN A 186 -0.72 9.62 -6.85
N VAL A 187 -1.85 9.99 -7.46
CA VAL A 187 -2.13 9.65 -8.86
C VAL A 187 -1.29 10.47 -9.82
N GLU A 188 -1.04 11.75 -9.53
CA GLU A 188 -0.09 12.56 -10.31
C GLU A 188 1.30 11.93 -10.34
N THR A 189 1.81 11.49 -9.19
CA THR A 189 3.10 10.80 -9.12
C THR A 189 3.08 9.49 -9.93
N ALA A 190 2.01 8.70 -9.85
CA ALA A 190 1.88 7.47 -10.62
C ALA A 190 1.85 7.75 -12.14
N ILE A 191 1.11 8.78 -12.59
CA ILE A 191 1.09 9.23 -13.99
C ILE A 191 2.51 9.59 -14.47
N SER A 192 3.26 10.34 -13.66
CA SER A 192 4.63 10.74 -13.98
C SER A 192 5.57 9.53 -14.10
N LEU A 193 5.49 8.57 -13.15
CA LEU A 193 6.29 7.34 -13.18
C LEU A 193 5.95 6.45 -14.38
N ALA A 194 4.71 6.49 -14.86
CA ALA A 194 4.27 5.77 -16.05
C ALA A 194 4.64 6.47 -17.37
N GLY A 195 5.26 7.66 -17.32
CA GLY A 195 5.68 8.43 -18.50
C GLY A 195 4.60 9.40 -19.02
N GLY A 196 3.49 9.58 -18.32
CA GLY A 196 2.48 10.59 -18.65
C GLY A 196 2.77 11.95 -18.01
N GLN A 197 1.90 12.90 -18.28
CA GLN A 197 1.86 14.22 -17.65
C GLN A 197 0.49 14.44 -17.01
N ASN A 198 0.44 14.97 -15.78
CA ASN A 198 -0.84 15.41 -15.24
C ASN A 198 -1.40 16.57 -16.09
N ALA A 199 -2.63 16.44 -16.56
CA ALA A 199 -3.28 17.45 -17.39
C ALA A 199 -3.59 18.76 -16.61
N VAL A 200 -3.55 18.70 -15.27
CA VAL A 200 -3.86 19.82 -14.38
C VAL A 200 -2.72 20.05 -13.41
N THR A 201 -2.10 21.23 -13.50
CA THR A 201 -0.94 21.64 -12.68
C THR A 201 -1.16 22.96 -11.94
N GLU A 202 -2.31 23.59 -12.12
CA GLU A 202 -2.59 24.92 -11.58
C GLU A 202 -2.98 24.93 -10.09
N PHE A 203 -3.20 23.75 -9.50
CA PHE A 203 -3.52 23.62 -8.07
C PHE A 203 -3.02 22.31 -7.48
N ALA A 204 -2.89 22.30 -6.17
CA ALA A 204 -2.57 21.08 -5.40
C ALA A 204 -3.85 20.37 -4.92
N ASP A 205 -3.70 19.08 -4.59
CA ASP A 205 -4.77 18.23 -4.10
C ASP A 205 -5.95 18.03 -5.09
N TYR A 206 -7.16 17.94 -4.57
CA TYR A 206 -8.37 17.69 -5.35
C TYR A 206 -9.29 18.91 -5.35
N LYS A 207 -9.81 19.27 -6.53
CA LYS A 207 -10.83 20.32 -6.69
C LYS A 207 -12.02 19.83 -7.51
N PRO A 208 -13.23 20.41 -7.30
CA PRO A 208 -14.38 20.11 -8.15
C PRO A 208 -14.07 20.33 -9.63
N LEU A 209 -14.53 19.41 -10.46
CA LEU A 209 -14.38 19.50 -11.92
C LEU A 209 -15.35 20.56 -12.46
N THR A 210 -14.83 21.48 -13.28
CA THR A 210 -15.63 22.39 -14.10
C THR A 210 -15.41 22.13 -15.58
N ALA A 211 -16.44 22.35 -16.40
CA ALA A 211 -16.35 22.15 -17.84
C ALA A 211 -15.28 23.03 -18.48
N GLU A 212 -15.14 24.28 -18.01
CA GLU A 212 -14.13 25.21 -18.51
C GLU A 212 -12.70 24.72 -18.21
N ALA A 213 -12.42 24.29 -16.97
CA ALA A 213 -11.13 23.75 -16.59
C ALA A 213 -10.79 22.49 -17.39
N LEU A 214 -11.78 21.63 -17.63
CA LEU A 214 -11.62 20.41 -18.42
C LEU A 214 -11.25 20.70 -19.88
N VAL A 215 -11.97 21.61 -20.53
CA VAL A 215 -11.70 22.00 -21.93
C VAL A 215 -10.33 22.67 -22.05
N LYS A 216 -9.98 23.53 -21.09
CA LYS A 216 -8.67 24.19 -21.03
C LYS A 216 -7.53 23.18 -20.87
N ALA A 217 -7.68 22.21 -19.97
CA ALA A 217 -6.68 21.17 -19.74
C ALA A 217 -6.49 20.29 -20.97
N ASN A 218 -7.56 20.07 -21.74
CA ASN A 218 -7.62 19.26 -22.96
C ASN A 218 -6.80 17.96 -22.83
N PRO A 219 -7.18 17.04 -21.94
CA PRO A 219 -6.44 15.80 -21.73
C PRO A 219 -6.53 14.86 -22.94
N ASP A 220 -5.49 14.07 -23.15
CA ASP A 220 -5.44 13.00 -24.14
C ASP A 220 -6.10 11.72 -23.59
N ILE A 221 -6.07 11.56 -22.27
CA ILE A 221 -6.61 10.38 -21.57
C ILE A 221 -7.33 10.85 -20.29
N ILE A 222 -8.47 10.24 -20.00
CA ILE A 222 -9.17 10.36 -18.72
C ILE A 222 -8.97 9.07 -17.95
N LEU A 223 -8.41 9.18 -16.73
CA LEU A 223 -8.17 8.08 -15.80
C LEU A 223 -9.11 8.20 -14.61
N LEU A 224 -9.74 7.10 -14.23
CA LEU A 224 -10.55 6.98 -13.01
C LEU A 224 -10.12 5.78 -12.18
N PHE A 225 -10.57 5.70 -10.95
CA PHE A 225 -10.64 4.41 -10.26
C PHE A 225 -11.81 3.58 -10.82
N ASP A 226 -11.69 2.26 -10.82
CA ASP A 226 -12.75 1.35 -11.30
C ASP A 226 -14.11 1.64 -10.63
N SER A 227 -14.09 1.83 -9.30
CA SER A 227 -15.29 2.20 -8.55
C SER A 227 -15.88 3.54 -8.97
N GLY A 228 -15.04 4.51 -9.30
CA GLY A 228 -15.45 5.82 -9.81
C GLY A 228 -16.10 5.71 -11.18
N LEU A 229 -15.48 4.98 -12.10
CA LEU A 229 -16.02 4.71 -13.42
C LEU A 229 -17.40 4.02 -13.35
N GLN A 230 -17.50 2.98 -12.52
CA GLN A 230 -18.78 2.27 -12.29
C GLN A 230 -19.85 3.19 -11.71
N SER A 231 -19.50 4.05 -10.74
CA SER A 231 -20.43 4.97 -10.09
C SER A 231 -21.04 6.01 -11.04
N LEU A 232 -20.38 6.28 -12.15
CA LEU A 232 -20.83 7.20 -13.21
C LEU A 232 -21.57 6.48 -14.35
N GLY A 233 -21.71 5.16 -14.30
CA GLY A 233 -22.35 4.36 -15.36
C GLY A 233 -21.41 4.00 -16.52
N GLY A 234 -20.13 3.83 -16.21
CA GLY A 234 -19.10 3.42 -17.17
C GLY A 234 -18.62 4.56 -18.08
N PRO A 235 -17.87 4.23 -19.15
CA PRO A 235 -17.33 5.23 -20.08
C PRO A 235 -18.38 6.13 -20.72
N GLU A 236 -19.58 5.59 -20.98
CA GLU A 236 -20.71 6.36 -21.54
C GLU A 236 -21.24 7.41 -20.55
N GLY A 237 -21.23 7.08 -19.25
CA GLY A 237 -21.60 8.03 -18.21
C GLY A 237 -20.57 9.14 -18.05
N VAL A 238 -19.30 8.81 -18.09
CA VAL A 238 -18.21 9.81 -18.11
C VAL A 238 -18.31 10.71 -19.33
N ALA A 239 -18.59 10.17 -20.51
CA ALA A 239 -18.76 10.96 -21.74
C ALA A 239 -19.94 11.95 -21.71
N LYS A 240 -20.87 11.83 -20.76
CA LYS A 240 -21.99 12.78 -20.53
C LYS A 240 -21.58 13.96 -19.65
N ILE A 241 -20.43 13.90 -18.96
CA ILE A 241 -19.94 15.03 -18.17
C ILE A 241 -19.63 16.19 -19.13
N GLN A 242 -20.14 17.37 -18.80
CA GLN A 242 -20.00 18.55 -19.61
C GLN A 242 -18.52 18.89 -19.83
N GLY A 243 -18.12 19.10 -21.08
CA GLY A 243 -16.76 19.41 -21.49
C GLY A 243 -15.91 18.18 -21.89
N ILE A 244 -16.32 16.95 -21.56
CA ILE A 244 -15.56 15.73 -21.93
C ILE A 244 -15.46 15.58 -23.45
N LYS A 245 -16.57 15.72 -24.18
CA LYS A 245 -16.63 15.51 -25.63
C LYS A 245 -15.77 16.48 -26.44
N GLU A 246 -15.48 17.64 -25.86
CA GLU A 246 -14.67 18.69 -26.45
C GLU A 246 -13.17 18.40 -26.34
N THR A 247 -12.77 17.54 -25.40
CA THR A 247 -11.36 17.16 -25.17
C THR A 247 -10.85 16.12 -26.18
N ASN A 248 -9.52 15.98 -26.30
CA ASN A 248 -8.89 14.91 -27.07
C ASN A 248 -9.32 13.53 -26.54
N ALA A 249 -9.34 13.35 -25.22
CA ALA A 249 -9.78 12.09 -24.58
C ALA A 249 -11.23 11.74 -24.95
N GLY A 250 -12.13 12.70 -24.94
CA GLY A 250 -13.54 12.48 -25.31
C GLY A 250 -13.72 12.13 -26.78
N LYS A 251 -13.06 12.86 -27.69
CA LYS A 251 -13.09 12.62 -29.14
C LYS A 251 -12.54 11.24 -29.51
N ASN A 252 -11.46 10.81 -28.82
CA ASN A 252 -10.78 9.54 -29.07
C ASN A 252 -11.31 8.39 -28.19
N LYS A 253 -12.30 8.65 -27.32
CA LYS A 253 -12.86 7.67 -26.37
C LYS A 253 -11.79 7.04 -25.45
N LYS A 254 -10.74 7.78 -25.14
CA LYS A 254 -9.63 7.36 -24.27
C LYS A 254 -10.00 7.59 -22.80
N ILE A 255 -10.95 6.80 -22.30
CA ILE A 255 -11.38 6.74 -20.90
C ILE A 255 -10.92 5.40 -20.35
N ILE A 256 -10.03 5.42 -19.36
CA ILE A 256 -9.44 4.24 -18.76
C ILE A 256 -9.69 4.21 -17.25
N SER A 257 -9.62 3.04 -16.65
CA SER A 257 -9.69 2.92 -15.21
C SER A 257 -8.69 1.90 -14.67
N MET A 258 -8.45 1.99 -13.36
CA MET A 258 -7.62 1.06 -12.61
C MET A 258 -8.19 0.84 -11.22
N ASP A 259 -7.82 -0.29 -10.61
CA ASP A 259 -8.10 -0.53 -9.20
C ASP A 259 -7.51 0.60 -8.33
N GLY A 260 -8.36 1.17 -7.47
CA GLY A 260 -8.00 2.36 -6.69
C GLY A 260 -6.99 2.07 -5.59
N GLU A 261 -7.01 0.87 -5.01
CA GLU A 261 -6.04 0.45 -4.02
C GLU A 261 -4.67 0.23 -4.68
N LEU A 262 -4.63 -0.47 -5.80
CA LEU A 262 -3.39 -0.70 -6.55
C LEU A 262 -2.74 0.61 -6.98
N LEU A 263 -3.51 1.51 -7.62
CA LEU A 263 -2.97 2.77 -8.15
C LEU A 263 -2.58 3.77 -7.06
N GLY A 264 -3.31 3.80 -5.94
CA GLY A 264 -3.20 4.86 -4.94
C GLY A 264 -2.42 4.49 -3.68
N SER A 265 -2.12 3.21 -3.43
CA SER A 265 -1.55 2.79 -2.14
C SER A 265 -0.08 3.17 -1.97
N PHE A 266 0.73 3.17 -3.02
CA PHE A 266 2.19 3.33 -2.91
C PHE A 266 2.82 2.35 -1.91
N GLY A 267 2.33 1.11 -1.97
CA GLY A 267 2.81 -0.03 -1.19
C GLY A 267 3.76 -0.92 -1.99
N PRO A 268 3.96 -2.17 -1.54
CA PRO A 268 4.84 -3.14 -2.21
C PRO A 268 4.50 -3.44 -3.67
N ARG A 269 3.24 -3.21 -4.09
CA ARG A 269 2.80 -3.40 -5.49
C ARG A 269 3.02 -2.18 -6.38
N LEU A 270 3.77 -1.15 -5.93
CA LEU A 270 3.99 0.08 -6.73
C LEU A 270 4.46 -0.23 -8.15
N GLY A 271 5.46 -1.10 -8.31
CA GLY A 271 5.98 -1.44 -9.65
C GLY A 271 4.92 -2.04 -10.58
N ILE A 272 4.05 -2.90 -10.04
CA ILE A 272 2.93 -3.50 -10.78
C ILE A 272 1.92 -2.42 -11.19
N ALA A 273 1.57 -1.51 -10.27
CA ALA A 273 0.67 -0.39 -10.55
C ALA A 273 1.18 0.48 -11.69
N ILE A 274 2.47 0.83 -11.68
CA ILE A 274 3.07 1.68 -12.70
C ILE A 274 3.20 0.95 -14.04
N GLN A 275 3.50 -0.35 -14.05
CA GLN A 275 3.49 -1.15 -15.29
C GLN A 275 2.11 -1.15 -15.94
N GLU A 276 1.05 -1.40 -15.15
CA GLU A 276 -0.33 -1.42 -15.65
C GLU A 276 -0.74 -0.04 -16.18
N LEU A 277 -0.44 1.03 -15.43
CA LEU A 277 -0.75 2.39 -15.89
C LEU A 277 0.01 2.74 -17.17
N ALA A 278 1.31 2.44 -17.24
CA ALA A 278 2.12 2.67 -18.44
C ALA A 278 1.56 1.97 -19.66
N ALA A 279 1.12 0.71 -19.52
CA ALA A 279 0.50 -0.04 -20.61
C ALA A 279 -0.84 0.57 -21.08
N LYS A 280 -1.61 1.18 -20.18
CA LYS A 280 -2.92 1.79 -20.50
C LYS A 280 -2.79 3.17 -21.15
N ILE A 281 -1.70 3.92 -20.87
CA ILE A 281 -1.50 5.28 -21.38
C ILE A 281 -0.62 5.36 -22.62
N ASN A 282 -0.02 4.24 -23.03
CA ASN A 282 0.75 4.10 -24.28
C ASN A 282 -0.13 4.04 -25.57
#